data_46b26ed227d540c2e2c6454396592e62
#
_entry.id   46b26ed227d540c2e2c6454396592e62
#
_cell.length_a   1.000
_cell.length_b   1.000
_cell.length_c   1.000
_cell.angle_alpha   90.00
_cell.angle_beta   90.00
_cell.angle_gamma   90.00
#
_symmetry.space_group_name_H-M   'P 1'
#
loop_
_entity.id
_entity.type
_entity.pdbx_description
1 polymer ?
#
loop_
_entity_poly.entity_id
_entity_poly.type
_entity_poly.pdbx_seq_one_letter_code
_entity_poly.pdbx_strand_id
1 'polypeptide(L)'
;MAKRDDADELDKLDVPQGTLDLMILTILTREPLHGYGISQRLTALSHDHFRVNPGSLFPSLYRLEQDGKLKAEWRSSDNNRNAKFYALTAAGRRQLEQHRRRWDRISFAIASVLEGA
;
A
#
# COMPACT_ATOMS: atom_id res chain seq x y z
N MET A 1 -13.04 32.23 -3.95
CA MET A 1 -12.06 31.47 -4.66
C MET A 1 -11.83 30.11 -4.02
N ALA A 2 -11.50 29.17 -4.81
CA ALA A 2 -11.15 27.89 -4.24
C ALA A 2 -9.94 28.07 -3.35
N LYS A 3 -10.05 27.62 -2.16
CA LYS A 3 -8.94 27.73 -1.24
C LYS A 3 -7.90 26.72 -1.62
N ARG A 4 -6.67 27.09 -1.34
CA ARG A 4 -5.59 26.15 -1.48
C ARG A 4 -5.87 24.88 -0.68
N ASP A 5 -6.45 25.05 0.50
CA ASP A 5 -6.77 23.88 1.33
C ASP A 5 -7.80 22.97 0.66
N ASP A 6 -8.80 23.56 0.00
CA ASP A 6 -9.77 22.75 -0.73
C ASP A 6 -9.12 22.00 -1.88
N ALA A 7 -8.20 22.68 -2.59
CA ALA A 7 -7.49 22.04 -3.68
C ALA A 7 -6.63 20.90 -3.15
N ASP A 8 -5.94 21.11 -2.02
CA ASP A 8 -5.12 20.07 -1.42
C ASP A 8 -5.98 18.87 -1.01
N GLU A 9 -7.16 19.13 -0.47
CA GLU A 9 -8.06 18.05 -0.11
C GLU A 9 -8.50 17.26 -1.32
N LEU A 10 -8.79 17.95 -2.41
CA LEU A 10 -9.21 17.29 -3.64
C LEU A 10 -8.08 16.51 -4.29
N ASP A 11 -6.83 16.93 -4.06
CA ASP A 11 -5.68 16.23 -4.61
C ASP A 11 -5.32 14.98 -3.84
N LYS A 12 -5.84 14.85 -2.60
CA LYS A 12 -5.58 13.65 -1.82
C LYS A 12 -6.58 12.59 -2.20
N LEU A 13 -6.06 11.44 -2.56
CA LEU A 13 -6.86 10.36 -3.10
C LEU A 13 -6.89 9.19 -2.14
N ASP A 14 -8.02 8.53 -2.11
CA ASP A 14 -8.07 7.20 -1.51
C ASP A 14 -7.32 6.25 -2.42
N VAL A 15 -6.74 5.22 -1.83
CA VAL A 15 -6.05 4.21 -2.61
C VAL A 15 -7.05 3.52 -3.54
N PRO A 16 -6.77 3.48 -4.85
CA PRO A 16 -7.70 2.84 -5.78
C PRO A 16 -7.91 1.38 -5.44
N GLN A 17 -9.14 0.92 -5.65
CA GLN A 17 -9.47 -0.47 -5.36
C GLN A 17 -8.58 -1.39 -6.19
N GLY A 18 -8.09 -2.45 -5.54
CA GLY A 18 -7.25 -3.43 -6.20
C GLY A 18 -5.78 -3.10 -6.22
N THR A 19 -5.38 -1.91 -5.74
CA THR A 19 -3.97 -1.53 -5.75
C THR A 19 -3.33 -1.51 -4.37
N LEU A 20 -4.13 -1.62 -3.32
CA LEU A 20 -3.59 -1.55 -1.97
C LEU A 20 -2.65 -2.72 -1.68
N ASP A 21 -3.03 -3.93 -2.08
CA ASP A 21 -2.17 -5.10 -1.89
C ASP A 21 -0.82 -4.91 -2.57
N LEU A 22 -0.84 -4.40 -3.80
CA LEU A 22 0.40 -4.12 -4.54
C LEU A 22 1.31 -3.20 -3.75
N MET A 23 0.75 -2.14 -3.18
CA MET A 23 1.55 -1.17 -2.44
C MET A 23 2.04 -1.73 -1.11
N ILE A 24 1.19 -2.48 -0.40
CA ILE A 24 1.61 -3.11 0.85
C ILE A 24 2.80 -4.05 0.59
N LEU A 25 2.67 -4.92 -0.40
CA LEU A 25 3.72 -5.88 -0.71
C LEU A 25 5.01 -5.17 -1.11
N THR A 26 4.89 -4.11 -1.90
CA THR A 26 6.04 -3.32 -2.31
C THR A 26 6.77 -2.70 -1.11
N ILE A 27 6.00 -2.10 -0.22
CA ILE A 27 6.56 -1.43 0.95
C ILE A 27 7.33 -2.43 1.81
N LEU A 28 6.81 -3.65 1.94
CA LEU A 28 7.41 -4.65 2.80
C LEU A 28 8.61 -5.37 2.16
N THR A 29 8.98 -5.03 0.93
CA THR A 29 10.20 -5.62 0.34
C THR A 29 11.45 -5.14 1.06
N ARG A 30 11.41 -3.98 1.70
CA ARG A 30 12.59 -3.42 2.34
C ARG A 30 12.80 -3.94 3.74
N GLU A 31 11.75 -3.99 4.53
CA GLU A 31 11.85 -4.39 5.92
C GLU A 31 10.47 -4.68 6.48
N PRO A 32 10.40 -5.47 7.53
CA PRO A 32 9.12 -5.67 8.22
C PRO A 32 8.67 -4.37 8.88
N LEU A 33 7.37 -4.13 8.86
CA LEU A 33 6.78 -2.94 9.46
C LEU A 33 5.45 -3.30 10.09
N HIS A 34 5.07 -2.56 11.15
CA HIS A 34 3.72 -2.67 11.69
C HIS A 34 2.76 -1.81 10.84
N GLY A 35 1.46 -1.97 11.11
CA GLY A 35 0.45 -1.34 10.25
C GLY A 35 0.60 0.16 10.13
N TYR A 36 0.86 0.83 11.26
CA TYR A 36 1.04 2.28 11.23
C TYR A 36 2.25 2.68 10.38
N GLY A 37 3.34 1.91 10.49
CA GLY A 37 4.52 2.15 9.68
C GLY A 37 4.27 1.97 8.20
N ILE A 38 3.46 0.97 7.85
CA ILE A 38 3.08 0.76 6.46
C ILE A 38 2.29 1.96 5.96
N SER A 39 1.33 2.42 6.75
CA SER A 39 0.50 3.57 6.39
C SER A 39 1.34 4.82 6.18
N GLN A 40 2.25 5.09 7.11
CA GLN A 40 3.13 6.25 7.00
C GLN A 40 4.03 6.17 5.76
N ARG A 41 4.57 4.99 5.50
CA ARG A 41 5.46 4.80 4.36
C ARG A 41 4.70 4.99 3.04
N LEU A 42 3.48 4.48 2.99
CA LEU A 42 2.64 4.62 1.80
C LEU A 42 2.37 6.10 1.50
N THR A 43 1.98 6.85 2.53
CA THR A 43 1.71 8.28 2.36
C THR A 43 2.96 9.00 1.88
N ALA A 44 4.11 8.73 2.52
CA ALA A 44 5.35 9.40 2.16
C ALA A 44 5.80 9.07 0.75
N LEU A 45 5.76 7.78 0.37
CA LEU A 45 6.22 7.36 -0.95
C LEU A 45 5.32 7.86 -2.06
N SER A 46 4.05 8.09 -1.76
CA SER A 46 3.12 8.65 -2.75
C SER A 46 3.17 10.18 -2.77
N HIS A 47 4.12 10.78 -2.08
CA HIS A 47 4.25 12.24 -1.98
C HIS A 47 2.95 12.88 -1.48
N ASP A 48 2.36 12.26 -0.48
CA ASP A 48 1.12 12.71 0.16
C ASP A 48 -0.10 12.69 -0.75
N HIS A 49 0.00 12.04 -1.91
CA HIS A 49 -1.16 11.94 -2.80
C HIS A 49 -2.17 10.91 -2.32
N PHE A 50 -1.70 9.84 -1.72
CA PHE A 50 -2.59 8.81 -1.19
C PHE A 50 -2.58 8.83 0.32
N ARG A 51 -3.73 8.53 0.90
CA ARG A 51 -3.78 8.15 2.30
C ARG A 51 -4.57 6.85 2.37
N VAL A 52 -4.19 6.02 3.32
CA VAL A 52 -4.85 4.75 3.47
C VAL A 52 -5.72 4.79 4.72
N ASN A 53 -6.96 4.37 4.53
CA ASN A 53 -7.93 4.28 5.60
C ASN A 53 -7.63 3.03 6.41
N PRO A 54 -7.52 3.12 7.76
CA PRO A 54 -7.33 1.91 8.57
C PRO A 54 -8.38 0.85 8.32
N GLY A 55 -9.61 1.26 8.00
CA GLY A 55 -10.67 0.33 7.68
C GLY A 55 -10.41 -0.48 6.41
N SER A 56 -9.51 -0.02 5.55
CA SER A 56 -9.09 -0.78 4.37
C SER A 56 -7.77 -1.48 4.60
N LEU A 57 -6.87 -0.83 5.32
CA LEU A 57 -5.52 -1.36 5.52
C LEU A 57 -5.51 -2.65 6.32
N PHE A 58 -6.16 -2.64 7.50
CA PHE A 58 -6.06 -3.80 8.38
C PHE A 58 -6.77 -5.03 7.84
N PRO A 59 -7.93 -4.93 7.21
CA PRO A 59 -8.49 -6.10 6.54
C PRO A 59 -7.60 -6.66 5.43
N SER A 60 -6.91 -5.78 4.69
CA SER A 60 -5.97 -6.25 3.65
C SER A 60 -4.80 -7.00 4.27
N LEU A 61 -4.23 -6.45 5.35
CA LEU A 61 -3.14 -7.12 6.05
C LEU A 61 -3.56 -8.48 6.57
N TYR A 62 -4.76 -8.54 7.16
CA TYR A 62 -5.27 -9.79 7.67
C TYR A 62 -5.43 -10.82 6.56
N ARG A 63 -6.01 -10.42 5.44
CA ARG A 63 -6.24 -11.33 4.32
C ARG A 63 -4.91 -11.81 3.73
N LEU A 64 -3.96 -10.90 3.55
CA LEU A 64 -2.66 -11.28 3.01
C LEU A 64 -1.92 -12.23 3.95
N GLU A 65 -2.08 -12.05 5.25
CA GLU A 65 -1.49 -12.96 6.21
C GLU A 65 -2.16 -14.33 6.14
N GLN A 66 -3.49 -14.37 6.08
CA GLN A 66 -4.23 -15.62 5.97
C GLN A 66 -3.88 -16.37 4.70
N ASP A 67 -3.61 -15.65 3.62
CA ASP A 67 -3.26 -16.25 2.34
C ASP A 67 -1.78 -16.63 2.25
N GLY A 68 -1.03 -16.45 3.32
CA GLY A 68 0.37 -16.82 3.34
C GLY A 68 1.30 -15.87 2.58
N LYS A 69 0.81 -14.70 2.19
CA LYS A 69 1.64 -13.71 1.50
C LYS A 69 2.46 -12.88 2.44
N LEU A 70 1.99 -12.76 3.68
CA LEU A 70 2.68 -12.09 4.76
C LEU A 70 2.76 -13.02 5.94
N LYS A 71 3.81 -12.87 6.73
CA LYS A 71 3.89 -13.46 8.04
C LYS A 71 4.02 -12.32 9.04
N ALA A 72 3.58 -12.58 10.27
CA ALA A 72 3.56 -11.53 11.27
C ALA A 72 4.17 -12.05 12.56
N GLU A 73 4.82 -11.16 13.29
CA GLU A 73 5.30 -11.47 14.62
C GLU A 73 5.15 -10.24 15.50
N TRP A 74 4.93 -10.48 16.76
CA TRP A 74 4.82 -9.42 17.74
C TRP A 74 6.20 -9.10 18.27
N ARG A 75 6.53 -7.80 18.32
CA ARG A 75 7.78 -7.36 18.91
C ARG A 75 7.62 -5.93 19.39
N SER A 76 8.61 -5.48 20.16
CA SER A 76 8.57 -4.13 20.71
C SER A 76 8.78 -3.11 19.61
N SER A 77 7.97 -2.07 19.64
CA SER A 77 8.15 -0.92 18.76
C SER A 77 9.01 0.13 19.47
N ASP A 78 9.24 1.24 18.80
CA ASP A 78 10.05 2.33 19.32
C ASP A 78 9.53 2.88 20.64
N ASN A 79 8.23 2.75 20.88
CA ASN A 79 7.60 3.25 22.10
C ASN A 79 7.55 2.21 23.21
N ASN A 80 8.31 1.14 23.07
CA ASN A 80 8.35 0.07 24.05
C ASN A 80 7.01 -0.63 24.18
N ARG A 81 6.19 -0.58 23.15
CA ARG A 81 4.90 -1.27 23.08
C ARG A 81 5.02 -2.42 22.13
N ASN A 82 4.26 -3.47 22.40
CA ASN A 82 4.19 -4.58 21.47
C ASN A 82 3.38 -4.18 20.26
N ALA A 83 3.94 -4.46 19.10
CA ALA A 83 3.26 -4.20 17.83
C ALA A 83 3.42 -5.41 16.95
N LYS A 84 2.44 -5.61 16.08
CA LYS A 84 2.45 -6.72 15.14
C LYS A 84 3.17 -6.27 13.88
N PHE A 85 4.33 -6.86 13.62
CA PHE A 85 5.15 -6.54 12.46
C PHE A 85 4.87 -7.56 11.36
N TYR A 86 4.69 -7.05 10.15
CA TYR A 86 4.42 -7.87 8.97
C TYR A 86 5.65 -7.95 8.09
N ALA A 87 5.92 -9.12 7.57
CA ALA A 87 7.05 -9.35 6.68
C ALA A 87 6.59 -10.11 5.45
N LEU A 88 7.25 -9.85 4.35
CA LEU A 88 6.94 -10.48 3.08
C LEU A 88 7.43 -11.93 3.08
N THR A 89 6.59 -12.86 2.64
CA THR A 89 6.98 -14.25 2.44
C THR A 89 7.44 -14.46 1.01
N ALA A 90 7.98 -15.65 0.71
CA ALA A 90 8.32 -16.00 -0.66
C ALA A 90 7.07 -15.96 -1.55
N ALA A 91 5.94 -16.46 -1.02
CA ALA A 91 4.69 -16.39 -1.76
C ALA A 91 4.26 -14.95 -1.99
N GLY A 92 4.49 -14.08 -1.00
CA GLY A 92 4.20 -12.66 -1.15
C GLY A 92 5.05 -12.01 -2.22
N ARG A 93 6.31 -12.40 -2.33
CA ARG A 93 7.18 -11.85 -3.39
C ARG A 93 6.70 -12.27 -4.76
N ARG A 94 6.25 -13.51 -4.92
CA ARG A 94 5.70 -13.96 -6.20
C ARG A 94 4.42 -13.21 -6.53
N GLN A 95 3.58 -12.99 -5.54
CA GLN A 95 2.36 -12.22 -5.72
C GLN A 95 2.67 -10.79 -6.15
N LEU A 96 3.69 -10.19 -5.53
CA LEU A 96 4.10 -8.85 -5.89
C LEU A 96 4.51 -8.76 -7.35
N GLU A 97 5.30 -9.73 -7.83
CA GLU A 97 5.71 -9.72 -9.22
C GLU A 97 4.54 -9.77 -10.18
N GLN A 98 3.57 -10.63 -9.88
CA GLN A 98 2.39 -10.73 -10.71
C GLN A 98 1.59 -9.44 -10.71
N HIS A 99 1.42 -8.84 -9.54
CA HIS A 99 0.72 -7.57 -9.42
C HIS A 99 1.42 -6.45 -10.19
N ARG A 100 2.75 -6.40 -10.14
CA ARG A 100 3.50 -5.38 -10.84
C ARG A 100 3.34 -5.51 -12.35
N ARG A 101 3.45 -6.72 -12.87
CA ARG A 101 3.28 -6.94 -14.29
C ARG A 101 1.88 -6.56 -14.75
N ARG A 102 0.89 -6.90 -13.94
CA ARG A 102 -0.49 -6.54 -14.25
C ARG A 102 -0.66 -5.02 -14.23
N TRP A 103 -0.11 -4.38 -13.22
CA TRP A 103 -0.19 -2.93 -13.12
C TRP A 103 0.47 -2.24 -14.31
N ASP A 104 1.62 -2.73 -14.73
CA ASP A 104 2.33 -2.14 -15.86
C ASP A 104 1.48 -2.22 -17.13
N ARG A 105 0.82 -3.35 -17.35
CA ARG A 105 -0.05 -3.51 -18.50
C ARG A 105 -1.27 -2.60 -18.44
N ILE A 106 -1.88 -2.52 -17.27
CA ILE A 106 -3.04 -1.66 -17.09
C ILE A 106 -2.66 -0.20 -17.29
N SER A 107 -1.55 0.22 -16.71
CA SER A 107 -1.08 1.60 -16.83
C SER A 107 -0.79 1.94 -18.28
N PHE A 108 -0.13 1.05 -18.99
CA PHE A 108 0.18 1.25 -20.39
C PHE A 108 -1.11 1.36 -21.22
N ALA A 109 -2.06 0.48 -20.96
CA ALA A 109 -3.32 0.48 -21.70
C ALA A 109 -4.10 1.77 -21.46
N ILE A 110 -4.17 2.20 -20.21
CA ILE A 110 -4.89 3.43 -19.88
C ILE A 110 -4.21 4.63 -20.53
N ALA A 111 -2.89 4.72 -20.43
CA ALA A 111 -2.16 5.81 -21.04
C ALA A 111 -2.37 5.84 -22.54
N SER A 112 -2.38 4.66 -23.18
CA SER A 112 -2.59 4.56 -24.61
C SER A 112 -3.95 5.11 -25.02
N VAL A 113 -4.98 4.79 -24.25
CA VAL A 113 -6.33 5.30 -24.52
C VAL A 113 -6.35 6.82 -24.37
N LEU A 114 -5.76 7.32 -23.29
CA LEU A 114 -5.79 8.76 -23.03
C LEU A 114 -5.05 9.55 -24.11
N GLU A 115 -3.97 9.00 -24.64
CA GLU A 115 -3.19 9.69 -25.66
C GLU A 115 -3.81 9.57 -27.03
N GLY A 116 -4.51 8.47 -27.29
CA GLY A 116 -5.07 8.23 -28.60
C GLY A 116 -6.43 8.82 -28.83
N ALA A 117 -7.08 9.31 -27.78
CA ALA A 117 -8.43 9.82 -27.88
C ALA A 117 -8.48 11.25 -28.42
#